data_ca8d07b7b336a11f2cbe386f5262e498
#
_entry.id   ca8d07b7b336a11f2cbe386f5262e498
#
_cell.length_a   1.000
_cell.length_b   1.000
_cell.length_c   1.000
_cell.angle_alpha   90.00
_cell.angle_beta   90.00
_cell.angle_gamma   90.00
#
_symmetry.space_group_name_H-M   'P 1'
#
loop_
_entity.id
_entity.type
_entity.pdbx_description
1 polymer ?
#
loop_
_entity_poly.entity_id
_entity_poly.type
_entity_poly.pdbx_seq_one_letter_code
_entity_poly.pdbx_strand_id
1 'polypeptide(L)'
;MGIKNHNTKREKNVMIKRLRIAVFIAVSLGIVLIVFRYFGFVSKTIYEESVSHLTEVFHQSDNMLRELTDKNLNYLHMWGENLQDISSEGEIRDYIKKAQEDAGFLDFFFLSADGNYKMATGETGYLGLQENIEDEIRQGNDVIANAAVPGKSQLLVFATAKAHGIYQGFEYDAIAIAYENSDIVDVLDISAFAGNAQSFVVHPDGRVVVDHSSEAWGNVYNFFGVLREHSDMSEKEINELSEKFKARRTDAMLLNLDGRNYYLVYEKSDIQDWMFLGLVQADIVNASMNSLQRSTILLVGAVVLCIAALLISFIIQKGRINLRKKDTEILYRDELFQKLSMNVDDVFLMLDAKTYQADYVSPNAEKLLGITVEQIRRDIRV
;
A
#
# COMPACT_ATOMS: atom_id res chain seq x y z
N MET A 1 16.02 -51.03 49.32
CA MET A 1 15.76 -49.55 49.34
C MET A 1 16.27 -48.79 48.09
N GLY A 2 16.97 -49.44 47.15
CA GLY A 2 17.62 -48.82 46.00
C GLY A 2 16.75 -48.59 44.75
N ILE A 3 15.66 -49.34 44.59
CA ILE A 3 14.85 -49.33 43.31
C ILE A 3 13.93 -48.09 43.20
N LYS A 4 13.46 -47.55 44.33
CA LYS A 4 12.59 -46.34 44.34
C LYS A 4 13.34 -45.07 43.90
N ASN A 5 14.63 -44.98 44.14
CA ASN A 5 15.42 -43.78 43.81
C ASN A 5 15.79 -43.68 42.31
N HIS A 6 15.79 -44.79 41.59
CA HIS A 6 16.17 -44.81 40.16
C HIS A 6 14.99 -44.34 39.26
N ASN A 7 13.75 -44.69 39.65
CA ASN A 7 12.55 -44.29 38.90
C ASN A 7 12.27 -42.78 39.02
N THR A 8 12.41 -42.20 40.21
CA THR A 8 12.24 -40.75 40.43
C THR A 8 13.27 -39.90 39.66
N LYS A 9 14.51 -40.40 39.50
CA LYS A 9 15.55 -39.70 38.71
C LYS A 9 15.28 -39.74 37.21
N ARG A 10 14.70 -40.84 36.73
CA ARG A 10 14.29 -41.02 35.32
C ARG A 10 13.08 -40.15 34.96
N GLU A 11 12.08 -40.09 35.82
CA GLU A 11 10.89 -39.25 35.66
C GLU A 11 11.25 -37.76 35.67
N LYS A 12 12.14 -37.32 36.57
CA LYS A 12 12.64 -35.96 36.65
C LYS A 12 13.39 -35.53 35.36
N ASN A 13 14.18 -36.44 34.78
CA ASN A 13 14.87 -36.18 33.52
C ASN A 13 13.93 -36.10 32.31
N VAL A 14 12.86 -36.92 32.29
CA VAL A 14 11.83 -36.83 31.23
C VAL A 14 11.02 -35.55 31.37
N MET A 15 10.66 -35.16 32.58
CA MET A 15 9.96 -33.89 32.85
C MET A 15 10.77 -32.67 32.45
N ILE A 16 12.08 -32.65 32.76
CA ILE A 16 13.00 -31.58 32.34
C ILE A 16 13.14 -31.50 30.80
N LYS A 17 13.15 -32.66 30.10
CA LYS A 17 13.14 -32.69 28.63
C LYS A 17 11.85 -32.09 28.04
N ARG A 18 10.69 -32.51 28.58
CA ARG A 18 9.39 -31.97 28.14
C ARG A 18 9.27 -30.47 28.39
N LEU A 19 9.74 -29.99 29.56
CA LEU A 19 9.75 -28.58 29.89
C LEU A 19 10.61 -27.78 28.91
N ARG A 20 11.79 -28.29 28.53
CA ARG A 20 12.70 -27.61 27.56
C ARG A 20 12.09 -27.55 26.16
N ILE A 21 11.43 -28.62 25.72
CA ILE A 21 10.71 -28.63 24.43
C ILE A 21 9.56 -27.63 24.47
N ALA A 22 8.81 -27.57 25.57
CA ALA A 22 7.72 -26.61 25.72
C ALA A 22 8.20 -25.15 25.68
N VAL A 23 9.32 -24.85 26.39
CA VAL A 23 9.94 -23.52 26.37
C VAL A 23 10.43 -23.17 24.94
N PHE A 24 11.04 -24.13 24.24
CA PHE A 24 11.47 -23.92 22.85
C PHE A 24 10.30 -23.59 21.92
N ILE A 25 9.21 -24.37 22.02
CA ILE A 25 7.99 -24.12 21.24
C ILE A 25 7.40 -22.75 21.58
N ALA A 26 7.34 -22.39 22.86
CA ALA A 26 6.82 -21.10 23.31
C ALA A 26 7.64 -19.92 22.77
N VAL A 27 8.99 -20.02 22.80
CA VAL A 27 9.89 -18.99 22.25
C VAL A 27 9.72 -18.88 20.72
N SER A 28 9.65 -20.01 20.01
CA SER A 28 9.45 -20.01 18.56
C SER A 28 8.10 -19.40 18.17
N LEU A 29 7.04 -19.75 18.90
CA LEU A 29 5.71 -19.14 18.70
C LEU A 29 5.72 -17.64 19.00
N GLY A 30 6.42 -17.22 20.04
CA GLY A 30 6.60 -15.82 20.39
C GLY A 30 7.30 -15.03 19.27
N ILE A 31 8.36 -15.58 18.68
CA ILE A 31 9.07 -14.96 17.54
C ILE A 31 8.13 -14.82 16.34
N VAL A 32 7.38 -15.86 16.00
CA VAL A 32 6.41 -15.83 14.89
C VAL A 32 5.35 -14.76 15.12
N LEU A 33 4.81 -14.64 16.34
CA LEU A 33 3.84 -13.60 16.68
C LEU A 33 4.41 -12.19 16.57
N ILE A 34 5.66 -11.98 17.03
CA ILE A 34 6.34 -10.67 16.91
C ILE A 34 6.53 -10.30 15.43
N VAL A 35 6.97 -11.25 14.60
CA VAL A 35 7.14 -11.04 13.16
C VAL A 35 5.81 -10.69 12.51
N PHE A 36 4.74 -11.42 12.83
CA PHE A 36 3.42 -11.15 12.29
C PHE A 36 2.88 -9.76 12.70
N ARG A 37 3.05 -9.38 13.97
CA ARG A 37 2.70 -8.03 14.46
C ARG A 37 3.53 -6.94 13.77
N TYR A 38 4.82 -7.18 13.56
CA TYR A 38 5.70 -6.27 12.86
C TYR A 38 5.25 -6.05 11.42
N PHE A 39 4.86 -7.10 10.69
CA PHE A 39 4.32 -6.96 9.33
C PHE A 39 3.04 -6.13 9.29
N GLY A 40 2.12 -6.37 10.21
CA GLY A 40 0.90 -5.57 10.31
C GLY A 40 1.19 -4.09 10.59
N PHE A 41 2.15 -3.80 11.46
CA PHE A 41 2.59 -2.44 11.76
C PHE A 41 3.21 -1.75 10.53
N VAL A 42 4.16 -2.42 9.85
CA VAL A 42 4.82 -1.88 8.64
C VAL A 42 3.81 -1.62 7.53
N SER A 43 2.89 -2.55 7.28
CA SER A 43 1.86 -2.39 6.25
C SER A 43 0.95 -1.18 6.54
N LYS A 44 0.56 -0.98 7.80
CA LYS A 44 -0.24 0.17 8.22
C LYS A 44 0.54 1.48 8.04
N THR A 45 1.81 1.51 8.46
CA THR A 45 2.66 2.71 8.32
C THR A 45 2.87 3.07 6.85
N ILE A 46 3.09 2.08 5.98
CA ILE A 46 3.20 2.31 4.53
C ILE A 46 1.91 2.92 3.97
N TYR A 47 0.75 2.38 4.37
CA TYR A 47 -0.53 2.93 3.93
C TYR A 47 -0.70 4.40 4.37
N GLU A 48 -0.46 4.71 5.64
CA GLU A 48 -0.60 6.06 6.20
C GLU A 48 0.37 7.06 5.54
N GLU A 49 1.62 6.66 5.32
CA GLU A 49 2.65 7.46 4.65
C GLU A 49 2.28 7.70 3.18
N SER A 50 1.83 6.65 2.48
CA SER A 50 1.41 6.74 1.08
C SER A 50 0.22 7.68 0.91
N VAL A 51 -0.79 7.55 1.77
CA VAL A 51 -1.97 8.43 1.75
C VAL A 51 -1.57 9.87 2.06
N SER A 52 -0.72 10.10 3.06
CA SER A 52 -0.24 11.44 3.40
C SER A 52 0.50 12.11 2.23
N HIS A 53 1.40 11.37 1.59
CA HIS A 53 2.14 11.87 0.43
C HIS A 53 1.21 12.16 -0.77
N LEU A 54 0.24 11.28 -1.02
CA LEU A 54 -0.75 11.48 -2.07
C LEU A 54 -1.61 12.72 -1.80
N THR A 55 -2.09 12.88 -0.56
CA THR A 55 -2.89 14.05 -0.17
C THR A 55 -2.09 15.34 -0.38
N GLU A 56 -0.81 15.38 -0.02
CA GLU A 56 0.04 16.54 -0.25
C GLU A 56 0.19 16.88 -1.74
N VAL A 57 0.43 15.86 -2.58
CA VAL A 57 0.58 16.04 -4.03
C VAL A 57 -0.73 16.57 -4.64
N PHE A 58 -1.87 15.97 -4.28
CA PHE A 58 -3.16 16.42 -4.80
C PHE A 58 -3.57 17.80 -4.28
N HIS A 59 -3.22 18.13 -3.05
CA HIS A 59 -3.40 19.48 -2.51
C HIS A 59 -2.60 20.53 -3.31
N GLN A 60 -1.39 20.20 -3.73
CA GLN A 60 -0.61 21.09 -4.60
C GLN A 60 -1.30 21.31 -5.97
N SER A 61 -1.90 20.27 -6.55
CA SER A 61 -2.65 20.38 -7.81
C SER A 61 -3.91 21.22 -7.66
N ASP A 62 -4.65 21.09 -6.55
CA ASP A 62 -5.80 21.98 -6.26
C ASP A 62 -5.36 23.43 -6.11
N ASN A 63 -4.24 23.70 -5.45
CA ASN A 63 -3.67 25.05 -5.35
C ASN A 63 -3.29 25.63 -6.73
N MET A 64 -2.71 24.81 -7.61
CA MET A 64 -2.38 25.24 -8.98
C MET A 64 -3.64 25.58 -9.79
N LEU A 65 -4.70 24.77 -9.66
CA LEU A 65 -5.99 25.06 -10.29
C LEU A 65 -6.59 26.37 -9.75
N ARG A 66 -6.47 26.62 -8.46
CA ARG A 66 -6.94 27.86 -7.83
C ARG A 66 -6.17 29.07 -8.34
N GLU A 67 -4.83 29.00 -8.42
CA GLU A 67 -4.01 30.07 -8.97
C GLU A 67 -4.37 30.37 -10.44
N LEU A 68 -4.60 29.33 -11.25
CA LEU A 68 -5.08 29.47 -12.62
C LEU A 68 -6.45 30.18 -12.67
N THR A 69 -7.36 29.78 -11.80
CA THR A 69 -8.68 30.37 -11.67
C THR A 69 -8.61 31.85 -11.32
N ASP A 70 -7.89 32.18 -10.25
CA ASP A 70 -7.72 33.56 -9.79
C ASP A 70 -7.06 34.43 -10.89
N LYS A 71 -6.06 33.90 -11.56
CA LYS A 71 -5.39 34.57 -12.68
C LYS A 71 -6.37 34.89 -13.80
N ASN A 72 -7.20 33.93 -14.22
CA ASN A 72 -8.13 34.12 -15.33
C ASN A 72 -9.26 35.09 -14.98
N LEU A 73 -9.80 35.02 -13.78
CA LEU A 73 -10.81 35.96 -13.31
C LEU A 73 -10.22 37.39 -13.21
N ASN A 74 -9.01 37.56 -12.70
CA ASN A 74 -8.34 38.84 -12.66
C ASN A 74 -8.08 39.43 -14.08
N TYR A 75 -7.71 38.59 -15.05
CA TYR A 75 -7.61 39.01 -16.45
C TYR A 75 -8.97 39.45 -17.01
N LEU A 76 -10.03 38.71 -16.77
CA LEU A 76 -11.38 39.04 -17.19
C LEU A 76 -11.84 40.38 -16.59
N HIS A 77 -11.58 40.62 -15.29
CA HIS A 77 -11.88 41.93 -14.68
C HIS A 77 -11.16 43.05 -15.37
N MET A 78 -9.84 42.92 -15.57
CA MET A 78 -9.04 43.93 -16.23
C MET A 78 -9.48 44.16 -17.70
N TRP A 79 -9.77 43.08 -18.43
CA TRP A 79 -10.25 43.21 -19.81
C TRP A 79 -11.64 43.83 -19.88
N GLY A 80 -12.52 43.46 -18.97
CA GLY A 80 -13.86 44.03 -18.85
C GLY A 80 -13.86 45.54 -18.63
N GLU A 81 -12.98 46.00 -17.73
CA GLU A 81 -12.77 47.45 -17.53
C GLU A 81 -12.25 48.14 -18.78
N ASN A 82 -11.21 47.60 -19.43
CA ASN A 82 -10.63 48.18 -20.61
C ASN A 82 -11.57 48.19 -21.82
N LEU A 83 -12.41 47.16 -21.98
CA LEU A 83 -13.38 47.06 -23.08
C LEU A 83 -14.46 48.15 -23.02
N GLN A 84 -14.79 48.67 -21.84
CA GLN A 84 -15.75 49.77 -21.67
C GLN A 84 -15.21 51.10 -22.23
N ASP A 85 -13.91 51.27 -22.26
CA ASP A 85 -13.25 52.47 -22.76
C ASP A 85 -13.00 52.47 -24.29
N ILE A 86 -13.17 51.33 -24.94
CA ILE A 86 -12.96 51.15 -26.38
C ILE A 86 -14.26 51.38 -27.13
N SER A 87 -14.26 52.39 -28.03
CA SER A 87 -15.48 52.74 -28.78
C SER A 87 -15.55 52.11 -30.17
N SER A 88 -14.47 51.54 -30.68
CA SER A 88 -14.40 50.95 -32.03
C SER A 88 -14.44 49.42 -31.97
N GLU A 89 -15.35 48.84 -32.74
CA GLU A 89 -15.44 47.38 -32.84
C GLU A 89 -14.16 46.74 -33.38
N GLY A 90 -13.41 47.42 -34.24
CA GLY A 90 -12.11 46.98 -34.75
C GLY A 90 -11.06 46.91 -33.65
N GLU A 91 -11.02 47.94 -32.80
CA GLU A 91 -10.08 48.01 -31.67
C GLU A 91 -10.45 46.94 -30.62
N ILE A 92 -11.74 46.69 -30.35
CA ILE A 92 -12.19 45.60 -29.47
C ILE A 92 -11.69 44.25 -29.97
N ARG A 93 -11.79 43.98 -31.28
CA ARG A 93 -11.31 42.71 -31.88
C ARG A 93 -9.80 42.55 -31.74
N ASP A 94 -9.03 43.61 -32.05
CA ASP A 94 -7.58 43.61 -31.96
C ASP A 94 -7.13 43.44 -30.48
N TYR A 95 -7.82 44.07 -29.57
CA TYR A 95 -7.59 43.93 -28.13
C TYR A 95 -7.82 42.47 -27.66
N ILE A 96 -8.96 41.84 -28.01
CA ILE A 96 -9.27 40.49 -27.66
C ILE A 96 -8.26 39.50 -28.28
N LYS A 97 -7.86 39.75 -29.55
CA LYS A 97 -6.84 38.90 -30.19
C LYS A 97 -5.51 38.95 -29.45
N LYS A 98 -5.09 40.13 -29.01
CA LYS A 98 -3.88 40.27 -28.20
C LYS A 98 -4.02 39.60 -26.84
N ALA A 99 -5.15 39.77 -26.17
CA ALA A 99 -5.45 39.09 -24.92
C ALA A 99 -5.40 37.53 -25.04
N GLN A 100 -5.89 37.02 -26.18
CA GLN A 100 -5.82 35.60 -26.51
C GLN A 100 -4.39 35.10 -26.69
N GLU A 101 -3.56 35.85 -27.41
CA GLU A 101 -2.13 35.55 -27.61
C GLU A 101 -1.37 35.56 -26.26
N ASP A 102 -1.68 36.49 -25.36
CA ASP A 102 -1.00 36.66 -24.07
C ASP A 102 -1.43 35.65 -23.03
N ALA A 103 -2.72 35.26 -23.00
CA ALA A 103 -3.30 34.39 -21.97
C ALA A 103 -3.51 32.95 -22.43
N GLY A 104 -3.53 32.65 -23.73
CA GLY A 104 -3.61 31.31 -24.30
C GLY A 104 -5.00 30.67 -24.22
N PHE A 105 -6.07 31.43 -24.01
CA PHE A 105 -7.42 30.89 -24.03
C PHE A 105 -7.88 30.55 -25.48
N LEU A 106 -8.82 29.57 -25.57
CA LEU A 106 -9.33 29.12 -26.86
C LEU A 106 -10.26 30.16 -27.50
N ASP A 107 -11.28 30.58 -26.76
CA ASP A 107 -12.37 31.45 -27.26
C ASP A 107 -12.69 32.56 -26.24
N PHE A 108 -13.15 33.73 -26.77
CA PHE A 108 -13.69 34.82 -25.98
C PHE A 108 -15.15 35.05 -26.32
N PHE A 109 -15.99 35.16 -25.31
CA PHE A 109 -17.44 35.33 -25.46
C PHE A 109 -17.94 36.61 -24.80
N PHE A 110 -18.79 37.34 -25.51
CA PHE A 110 -19.75 38.26 -24.92
C PHE A 110 -20.99 37.41 -24.58
N LEU A 111 -21.33 37.25 -23.32
CA LEU A 111 -22.28 36.28 -22.83
C LEU A 111 -23.48 37.02 -22.23
N SER A 112 -24.69 36.65 -22.65
CA SER A 112 -25.93 37.08 -21.97
C SER A 112 -26.29 36.15 -20.83
N ALA A 113 -27.07 36.64 -19.87
CA ALA A 113 -27.47 35.86 -18.71
C ALA A 113 -28.25 34.58 -19.01
N ASP A 114 -28.85 34.47 -20.20
CA ASP A 114 -29.59 33.29 -20.68
C ASP A 114 -28.69 32.26 -21.42
N GLY A 115 -27.36 32.46 -21.42
CA GLY A 115 -26.40 31.54 -22.02
C GLY A 115 -26.18 31.75 -23.54
N ASN A 116 -26.85 32.70 -24.17
CA ASN A 116 -26.50 33.10 -25.54
C ASN A 116 -25.17 33.86 -25.57
N TYR A 117 -24.39 33.65 -26.60
CA TYR A 117 -23.11 34.35 -26.76
C TYR A 117 -22.91 34.95 -28.14
N LYS A 118 -22.03 35.90 -28.19
CA LYS A 118 -21.41 36.43 -29.40
C LYS A 118 -19.88 36.50 -29.27
N MET A 119 -19.17 35.97 -30.24
CA MET A 119 -17.70 36.03 -30.27
C MET A 119 -17.22 37.33 -30.91
N ALA A 120 -15.94 37.68 -30.67
CA ALA A 120 -15.28 38.81 -31.33
C ALA A 120 -15.28 38.67 -32.85
N THR A 121 -15.33 37.48 -33.39
CA THR A 121 -15.46 37.17 -34.82
C THR A 121 -16.85 37.48 -35.41
N GLY A 122 -17.85 37.69 -34.55
CA GLY A 122 -19.27 37.89 -34.92
C GLY A 122 -20.10 36.59 -34.89
N GLU A 123 -19.49 35.42 -34.65
CA GLU A 123 -20.18 34.17 -34.48
C GLU A 123 -21.08 34.22 -33.25
N THR A 124 -22.26 33.66 -33.34
CA THR A 124 -23.23 33.59 -32.25
C THR A 124 -23.63 32.16 -31.99
N GLY A 125 -23.96 31.85 -30.75
CA GLY A 125 -24.42 30.50 -30.36
C GLY A 125 -24.95 30.50 -28.94
N TYR A 126 -25.07 29.28 -28.41
CA TYR A 126 -25.54 29.02 -27.07
C TYR A 126 -24.49 28.17 -26.34
N LEU A 127 -24.00 28.66 -25.19
CA LEU A 127 -23.21 27.88 -24.28
C LEU A 127 -24.15 27.04 -23.44
N GLY A 128 -24.11 25.73 -23.61
CA GLY A 128 -24.81 24.78 -22.75
C GLY A 128 -24.14 24.72 -21.38
N LEU A 129 -24.27 25.79 -20.60
CA LEU A 129 -23.72 25.87 -19.26
C LEU A 129 -24.44 24.88 -18.35
N GLN A 130 -23.69 24.11 -17.59
CA GLN A 130 -24.25 23.24 -16.57
C GLN A 130 -24.52 24.08 -15.31
N GLU A 131 -25.79 24.14 -14.90
CA GLU A 131 -26.29 24.79 -13.67
C GLU A 131 -26.58 26.29 -13.71
N ASN A 132 -27.21 26.77 -12.62
CA ASN A 132 -27.75 28.10 -12.27
C ASN A 132 -26.81 29.30 -12.50
N ILE A 133 -25.98 29.23 -13.52
CA ILE A 133 -25.00 30.25 -13.93
C ILE A 133 -25.73 31.55 -14.31
N GLU A 134 -26.94 31.42 -14.86
CA GLU A 134 -27.81 32.56 -15.17
C GLU A 134 -28.06 33.42 -13.91
N ASP A 135 -28.33 32.78 -12.79
CA ASP A 135 -28.60 33.49 -11.51
C ASP A 135 -27.33 34.17 -10.98
N GLU A 136 -26.18 33.51 -11.09
CA GLU A 136 -24.90 34.09 -10.66
C GLU A 136 -24.51 35.28 -11.51
N ILE A 137 -24.64 35.18 -12.84
CA ILE A 137 -24.38 36.30 -13.75
C ILE A 137 -25.33 37.48 -13.43
N ARG A 138 -26.63 37.21 -13.23
CA ARG A 138 -27.59 38.25 -12.86
C ARG A 138 -27.31 38.92 -11.51
N GLN A 139 -26.65 38.20 -10.60
CA GLN A 139 -26.19 38.72 -9.30
C GLN A 139 -24.88 39.51 -9.38
N GLY A 140 -24.23 39.50 -10.52
CA GLY A 140 -22.95 40.20 -10.74
C GLY A 140 -21.74 39.41 -10.26
N ASN A 141 -21.86 38.10 -10.11
CA ASN A 141 -20.80 37.23 -9.62
C ASN A 141 -19.89 36.71 -10.76
N ASP A 142 -18.68 36.32 -10.36
CA ASP A 142 -17.79 35.56 -11.22
C ASP A 142 -18.24 34.11 -11.27
N VAL A 143 -18.10 33.48 -12.42
CA VAL A 143 -18.57 32.12 -12.67
C VAL A 143 -17.47 31.28 -13.29
N ILE A 144 -17.38 30.04 -12.85
CA ILE A 144 -16.58 29.00 -13.48
C ILE A 144 -17.48 27.82 -13.77
N ALA A 145 -17.51 27.37 -15.01
CA ALA A 145 -18.45 26.34 -15.41
C ALA A 145 -17.90 25.45 -16.50
N ASN A 146 -18.40 24.24 -16.55
CA ASN A 146 -18.29 23.41 -17.75
C ASN A 146 -19.34 23.84 -18.78
N ALA A 147 -18.89 23.96 -20.02
CA ALA A 147 -19.77 24.25 -21.14
C ALA A 147 -19.61 23.18 -22.24
N ALA A 148 -20.73 22.83 -22.85
CA ALA A 148 -20.74 22.04 -24.06
C ALA A 148 -21.04 22.92 -25.25
N VAL A 149 -20.12 23.01 -26.20
CA VAL A 149 -20.31 23.66 -27.49
C VAL A 149 -20.43 22.59 -28.56
N PRO A 150 -21.47 22.60 -29.41
CA PRO A 150 -21.62 21.61 -30.46
C PRO A 150 -20.36 21.50 -31.35
N GLY A 151 -19.84 20.28 -31.48
CA GLY A 151 -18.65 20.00 -32.30
C GLY A 151 -17.30 20.30 -31.64
N LYS A 152 -17.26 20.71 -30.38
CA LYS A 152 -16.04 20.88 -29.58
C LYS A 152 -16.03 19.90 -28.41
N SER A 153 -14.84 19.67 -27.83
CA SER A 153 -14.68 18.99 -26.55
C SER A 153 -15.32 19.83 -25.44
N GLN A 154 -15.49 19.23 -24.26
CA GLN A 154 -15.90 19.97 -23.07
C GLN A 154 -14.94 21.14 -22.80
N LEU A 155 -15.52 22.31 -22.56
CA LEU A 155 -14.77 23.55 -22.28
C LEU A 155 -14.91 23.90 -20.80
N LEU A 156 -13.82 24.35 -20.19
CA LEU A 156 -13.88 25.06 -18.92
C LEU A 156 -13.99 26.56 -19.20
N VAL A 157 -15.07 27.17 -18.75
CA VAL A 157 -15.42 28.58 -18.98
C VAL A 157 -15.23 29.38 -17.71
N PHE A 158 -14.50 30.48 -17.79
CA PHE A 158 -14.39 31.50 -16.74
C PHE A 158 -15.16 32.72 -17.25
N ALA A 159 -16.08 33.23 -16.43
CA ALA A 159 -16.89 34.39 -16.79
C ALA A 159 -16.94 35.41 -15.65
N THR A 160 -17.02 36.69 -16.01
CA THR A 160 -17.25 37.77 -15.04
C THR A 160 -18.45 38.60 -15.47
N ALA A 161 -19.36 38.81 -14.57
CA ALA A 161 -20.50 39.70 -14.75
C ALA A 161 -20.21 41.18 -14.41
N LYS A 162 -18.95 41.50 -14.11
CA LYS A 162 -18.51 42.91 -13.89
C LYS A 162 -18.43 43.71 -15.18
N ALA A 163 -18.43 43.06 -16.34
CA ALA A 163 -18.39 43.67 -17.64
C ALA A 163 -19.72 43.40 -18.38
N HIS A 164 -20.48 44.43 -18.66
CA HIS A 164 -21.73 44.39 -19.40
C HIS A 164 -21.77 45.48 -20.43
N GLY A 165 -22.56 45.31 -21.50
CA GLY A 165 -22.62 46.31 -22.57
C GLY A 165 -23.27 45.78 -23.85
N ILE A 166 -22.95 46.45 -24.96
CA ILE A 166 -23.45 46.08 -26.31
C ILE A 166 -22.25 45.90 -27.22
N TYR A 167 -22.14 44.72 -27.86
CA TYR A 167 -21.13 44.45 -28.89
C TYR A 167 -21.83 44.03 -30.19
N GLN A 168 -21.67 44.79 -31.27
CA GLN A 168 -22.30 44.57 -32.58
C GLN A 168 -23.81 44.31 -32.46
N GLY A 169 -24.52 45.11 -31.66
CA GLY A 169 -25.97 44.95 -31.43
C GLY A 169 -26.37 43.80 -30.55
N PHE A 170 -25.42 43.06 -29.97
CA PHE A 170 -25.67 42.01 -28.99
C PHE A 170 -25.46 42.59 -27.59
N GLU A 171 -26.50 42.58 -26.77
CA GLU A 171 -26.44 42.98 -25.37
C GLU A 171 -25.88 41.80 -24.55
N TYR A 172 -24.84 42.06 -23.76
CA TYR A 172 -24.18 41.08 -22.93
C TYR A 172 -24.15 41.50 -21.47
N ASP A 173 -24.32 40.51 -20.59
CA ASP A 173 -24.32 40.68 -19.13
C ASP A 173 -23.00 40.26 -18.52
N ALA A 174 -22.17 39.53 -19.25
CA ALA A 174 -20.84 39.06 -18.83
C ALA A 174 -19.89 38.93 -20.01
N ILE A 175 -18.59 38.92 -19.73
CA ILE A 175 -17.58 38.43 -20.66
C ILE A 175 -17.02 37.10 -20.14
N ALA A 176 -16.65 36.23 -21.05
CA ALA A 176 -16.12 34.91 -20.68
C ALA A 176 -14.96 34.49 -21.59
N ILE A 177 -14.10 33.65 -21.07
CA ILE A 177 -13.06 32.92 -21.81
C ILE A 177 -13.23 31.44 -21.60
N ALA A 178 -12.82 30.66 -22.59
CA ALA A 178 -12.87 29.21 -22.51
C ALA A 178 -11.51 28.59 -22.81
N TYR A 179 -11.24 27.48 -22.11
CA TYR A 179 -10.12 26.58 -22.36
C TYR A 179 -10.66 25.20 -22.73
N GLU A 180 -9.96 24.45 -23.55
CA GLU A 180 -10.22 23.02 -23.67
C GLU A 180 -9.82 22.30 -22.38
N ASN A 181 -10.54 21.24 -22.03
CA ASN A 181 -10.17 20.43 -20.86
C ASN A 181 -8.72 19.91 -20.94
N SER A 182 -8.23 19.58 -22.13
CA SER A 182 -6.84 19.17 -22.37
C SER A 182 -5.81 20.21 -21.88
N ASP A 183 -6.10 21.50 -22.08
CA ASP A 183 -5.16 22.58 -21.69
C ASP A 183 -5.12 22.75 -20.15
N ILE A 184 -6.23 22.46 -19.48
CA ILE A 184 -6.33 22.47 -18.01
C ILE A 184 -5.69 21.23 -17.40
N VAL A 185 -5.79 20.10 -18.07
CA VAL A 185 -5.18 18.84 -17.69
C VAL A 185 -3.67 18.97 -17.53
N ASP A 186 -3.00 19.70 -18.43
CA ASP A 186 -1.56 19.94 -18.35
C ASP A 186 -1.15 20.67 -17.05
N VAL A 187 -2.04 21.53 -16.53
CA VAL A 187 -1.86 22.23 -15.24
C VAL A 187 -2.06 21.25 -14.05
N LEU A 188 -2.94 20.27 -14.24
CA LEU A 188 -3.23 19.24 -13.25
C LEU A 188 -2.30 18.01 -13.37
N ASP A 189 -1.36 18.03 -14.33
CA ASP A 189 -0.43 16.91 -14.54
C ASP A 189 0.40 16.65 -13.28
N ILE A 190 0.11 15.52 -12.66
CA ILE A 190 0.79 15.05 -11.46
C ILE A 190 1.99 14.22 -11.92
N SER A 191 3.06 14.87 -12.31
CA SER A 191 4.32 14.23 -12.72
C SER A 191 4.96 13.37 -11.61
N ALA A 192 4.54 13.55 -10.36
CA ALA A 192 5.07 12.83 -9.19
C ALA A 192 4.97 11.31 -9.29
N PHE A 193 4.02 10.77 -10.06
CA PHE A 193 3.84 9.33 -10.26
C PHE A 193 4.18 8.88 -11.69
N ALA A 194 5.07 9.60 -12.38
CA ALA A 194 5.50 9.33 -13.75
C ALA A 194 4.31 9.23 -14.73
N GLY A 195 3.32 10.12 -14.58
CA GLY A 195 2.12 10.15 -15.43
C GLY A 195 1.11 9.04 -15.16
N ASN A 196 1.23 8.32 -14.04
CA ASN A 196 0.31 7.23 -13.69
C ASN A 196 -0.77 7.66 -12.66
N ALA A 197 -0.81 8.92 -12.29
CA ALA A 197 -1.90 9.47 -11.51
C ALA A 197 -3.02 9.93 -12.44
N GLN A 198 -4.25 9.73 -12.00
CA GLN A 198 -5.45 10.25 -12.65
C GLN A 198 -6.09 11.23 -11.69
N SER A 199 -6.49 12.39 -12.20
CA SER A 199 -7.13 13.41 -11.38
C SER A 199 -8.44 13.85 -12.00
N PHE A 200 -9.37 14.22 -11.12
CA PHE A 200 -10.66 14.73 -11.51
C PHE A 200 -11.02 15.92 -10.64
N VAL A 201 -11.71 16.86 -11.23
CA VAL A 201 -12.45 17.87 -10.48
C VAL A 201 -13.93 17.56 -10.68
N VAL A 202 -14.66 17.41 -9.59
CA VAL A 202 -16.06 17.00 -9.66
C VAL A 202 -16.95 17.87 -8.76
N HIS A 203 -18.22 17.98 -9.11
CA HIS A 203 -19.23 18.47 -8.18
C HIS A 203 -19.51 17.44 -7.07
N PRO A 204 -20.11 17.85 -5.94
CA PRO A 204 -20.46 16.93 -4.87
C PRO A 204 -21.41 15.79 -5.26
N ASP A 205 -22.13 15.91 -6.38
CA ASP A 205 -22.99 14.87 -6.96
C ASP A 205 -22.25 13.92 -7.91
N GLY A 206 -20.92 14.11 -8.06
CA GLY A 206 -20.03 13.28 -8.87
C GLY A 206 -19.93 13.70 -10.33
N ARG A 207 -20.64 14.73 -10.79
CA ARG A 207 -20.48 15.26 -12.17
C ARG A 207 -19.07 15.79 -12.34
N VAL A 208 -18.43 15.38 -13.44
CA VAL A 208 -17.03 15.72 -13.71
C VAL A 208 -16.94 17.10 -14.36
N VAL A 209 -16.10 17.95 -13.81
CA VAL A 209 -15.76 19.29 -14.31
C VAL A 209 -14.50 19.22 -15.16
N VAL A 210 -13.43 18.62 -14.63
CA VAL A 210 -12.17 18.37 -15.32
C VAL A 210 -11.82 16.90 -15.18
N ASP A 211 -11.44 16.29 -16.29
CA ASP A 211 -11.09 14.89 -16.40
C ASP A 211 -9.65 14.74 -16.92
N HIS A 212 -8.76 14.29 -16.07
CA HIS A 212 -7.44 13.79 -16.44
C HIS A 212 -7.38 12.30 -16.17
N SER A 213 -8.29 11.54 -16.76
CA SER A 213 -8.26 10.08 -16.73
C SER A 213 -7.47 9.52 -17.91
N SER A 214 -7.04 8.28 -17.75
CA SER A 214 -6.52 7.51 -18.88
C SER A 214 -7.65 7.18 -19.86
N GLU A 215 -7.34 7.03 -21.16
CA GLU A 215 -8.28 6.61 -22.19
C GLU A 215 -9.05 5.30 -21.86
N ALA A 216 -8.62 4.59 -20.80
CA ALA A 216 -9.20 3.30 -20.41
C ALA A 216 -10.70 3.37 -20.05
N TRP A 217 -11.18 4.52 -19.55
CA TRP A 217 -12.60 4.68 -19.16
C TRP A 217 -13.38 5.58 -20.13
N GLY A 218 -12.74 6.05 -21.20
CA GLY A 218 -13.37 6.98 -22.14
C GLY A 218 -13.71 8.32 -21.49
N ASN A 219 -14.71 9.01 -22.02
CA ASN A 219 -15.16 10.29 -21.43
C ASN A 219 -15.94 10.04 -20.13
N VAL A 220 -15.41 10.49 -19.02
CA VAL A 220 -16.04 10.35 -17.70
C VAL A 220 -16.95 11.55 -17.42
N TYR A 221 -18.25 11.33 -17.45
CA TYR A 221 -19.23 12.39 -17.14
C TYR A 221 -19.64 12.42 -15.67
N ASN A 222 -19.56 11.27 -14.98
CA ASN A 222 -19.90 11.15 -13.57
C ASN A 222 -19.01 10.11 -12.90
N PHE A 223 -18.30 10.52 -11.87
CA PHE A 223 -17.35 9.68 -11.14
C PHE A 223 -18.03 8.50 -10.44
N PHE A 224 -19.22 8.70 -9.85
CA PHE A 224 -19.94 7.58 -9.23
C PHE A 224 -20.46 6.57 -10.26
N GLY A 225 -20.63 6.98 -11.52
CA GLY A 225 -20.90 6.08 -12.64
C GLY A 225 -19.72 5.14 -12.90
N VAL A 226 -18.51 5.67 -12.92
CA VAL A 226 -17.27 4.87 -13.04
C VAL A 226 -17.16 3.87 -11.90
N LEU A 227 -17.44 4.27 -10.67
CA LEU A 227 -17.39 3.36 -9.53
C LEU A 227 -18.41 2.22 -9.66
N ARG A 228 -19.62 2.50 -10.16
CA ARG A 228 -20.64 1.45 -10.38
C ARG A 228 -20.24 0.44 -11.44
N GLU A 229 -19.59 0.90 -12.49
CA GLU A 229 -19.25 0.07 -13.64
C GLU A 229 -17.93 -0.71 -13.45
N HIS A 230 -16.94 -0.09 -12.81
CA HIS A 230 -15.58 -0.58 -12.76
C HIS A 230 -15.09 -1.02 -11.37
N SER A 231 -15.85 -0.75 -10.28
CA SER A 231 -15.42 -1.13 -8.93
C SER A 231 -16.19 -2.30 -8.35
N ASP A 232 -15.59 -2.94 -7.33
CA ASP A 232 -16.25 -3.98 -6.52
C ASP A 232 -17.15 -3.38 -5.42
N MET A 233 -17.32 -2.05 -5.39
CA MET A 233 -18.10 -1.35 -4.36
C MET A 233 -19.60 -1.65 -4.49
N SER A 234 -20.24 -1.89 -3.36
CA SER A 234 -21.69 -1.99 -3.30
C SER A 234 -22.36 -0.61 -3.45
N GLU A 235 -23.61 -0.58 -3.89
CA GLU A 235 -24.39 0.68 -3.97
C GLU A 235 -24.45 1.41 -2.62
N LYS A 236 -24.41 0.69 -1.50
CA LYS A 236 -24.39 1.30 -0.17
C LYS A 236 -23.08 2.08 0.07
N GLU A 237 -21.94 1.50 -0.29
CA GLU A 237 -20.64 2.14 -0.14
C GLU A 237 -20.49 3.35 -1.07
N ILE A 238 -20.99 3.25 -2.31
CA ILE A 238 -21.02 4.39 -3.25
C ILE A 238 -21.90 5.52 -2.71
N ASN A 239 -23.06 5.21 -2.14
CA ASN A 239 -23.93 6.22 -1.53
C ASN A 239 -23.28 6.86 -0.29
N GLU A 240 -22.60 6.08 0.55
CA GLU A 240 -21.85 6.61 1.68
C GLU A 240 -20.71 7.55 1.23
N LEU A 241 -20.03 7.23 0.13
CA LEU A 241 -19.02 8.09 -0.47
C LEU A 241 -19.66 9.37 -1.04
N SER A 242 -20.79 9.26 -1.73
CA SER A 242 -21.56 10.41 -2.22
C SER A 242 -21.95 11.37 -1.09
N GLU A 243 -22.41 10.85 0.05
CA GLU A 243 -22.72 11.69 1.23
C GLU A 243 -21.47 12.37 1.81
N LYS A 244 -20.31 11.72 1.76
CA LYS A 244 -19.03 12.35 2.14
C LYS A 244 -18.67 13.51 1.20
N PHE A 245 -18.90 13.37 -0.10
CA PHE A 245 -18.68 14.43 -1.09
C PHE A 245 -19.60 15.61 -0.85
N LYS A 246 -20.91 15.37 -0.66
CA LYS A 246 -21.86 16.41 -0.32
C LYS A 246 -21.52 17.13 0.98
N ALA A 247 -20.96 16.40 1.95
CA ALA A 247 -20.46 16.97 3.20
C ALA A 247 -19.06 17.62 3.05
N ARG A 248 -18.49 17.65 1.84
CA ARG A 248 -17.18 18.21 1.49
C ARG A 248 -16.06 17.73 2.42
N ARG A 249 -16.04 16.42 2.70
CA ARG A 249 -15.02 15.82 3.56
C ARG A 249 -13.78 15.48 2.73
N THR A 250 -12.63 15.71 3.35
CA THR A 250 -11.33 15.23 2.83
C THR A 250 -11.03 13.89 3.47
N ASP A 251 -10.73 12.87 2.66
CA ASP A 251 -10.38 11.52 3.13
C ASP A 251 -9.64 10.75 2.01
N ALA A 252 -9.16 9.56 2.34
CA ALA A 252 -8.58 8.65 1.37
C ALA A 252 -9.05 7.22 1.63
N MET A 253 -9.13 6.43 0.56
CA MET A 253 -9.51 5.03 0.65
C MET A 253 -8.81 4.19 -0.41
N LEU A 254 -8.70 2.90 -0.13
CA LEU A 254 -8.27 1.92 -1.13
C LEU A 254 -9.52 1.35 -1.79
N LEU A 255 -9.54 1.30 -3.11
CA LEU A 255 -10.62 0.71 -3.90
C LEU A 255 -10.05 -0.16 -5.02
N ASN A 256 -10.83 -1.12 -5.48
CA ASN A 256 -10.50 -1.97 -6.61
C ASN A 256 -11.27 -1.50 -7.85
N LEU A 257 -10.56 -1.21 -8.93
CA LEU A 257 -11.12 -0.87 -10.23
C LEU A 257 -10.57 -1.85 -11.26
N ASP A 258 -11.44 -2.59 -11.95
CA ASP A 258 -11.08 -3.57 -12.98
C ASP A 258 -10.02 -4.59 -12.51
N GLY A 259 -10.10 -5.03 -11.24
CA GLY A 259 -9.18 -6.00 -10.64
C GLY A 259 -7.83 -5.41 -10.21
N ARG A 260 -7.65 -4.09 -10.22
CA ARG A 260 -6.45 -3.39 -9.73
C ARG A 260 -6.79 -2.51 -8.55
N ASN A 261 -5.88 -2.47 -7.58
CA ASN A 261 -6.04 -1.63 -6.40
C ASN A 261 -5.55 -0.20 -6.67
N TYR A 262 -6.38 0.76 -6.32
CA TYR A 262 -6.09 2.19 -6.41
C TYR A 262 -6.26 2.86 -5.06
N TYR A 263 -5.39 3.81 -4.77
CA TYR A 263 -5.66 4.81 -3.75
C TYR A 263 -6.53 5.89 -4.39
N LEU A 264 -7.70 6.11 -3.81
CA LEU A 264 -8.54 7.28 -4.05
C LEU A 264 -8.29 8.26 -2.91
N VAL A 265 -7.79 9.44 -3.25
CA VAL A 265 -7.75 10.60 -2.36
C VAL A 265 -8.78 11.60 -2.87
N TYR A 266 -9.54 12.16 -1.98
CA TYR A 266 -10.51 13.20 -2.32
C TYR A 266 -10.50 14.30 -1.27
N GLU A 267 -10.51 15.53 -1.74
CA GLU A 267 -10.52 16.70 -0.88
C GLU A 267 -11.47 17.78 -1.41
N LYS A 268 -11.93 18.64 -0.51
CA LYS A 268 -12.70 19.81 -0.90
C LYS A 268 -11.77 20.79 -1.62
N SER A 269 -12.18 21.29 -2.78
CA SER A 269 -11.55 22.45 -3.39
C SER A 269 -12.05 23.75 -2.75
N ASP A 270 -11.20 24.77 -2.73
CA ASP A 270 -11.63 26.12 -2.36
C ASP A 270 -12.30 26.86 -3.54
N ILE A 271 -12.34 26.23 -4.71
CA ILE A 271 -13.04 26.75 -5.89
C ILE A 271 -14.49 26.26 -5.83
N GLN A 272 -15.42 27.17 -5.66
CA GLN A 272 -16.86 26.86 -5.56
C GLN A 272 -17.15 25.76 -4.54
N ASP A 273 -18.01 24.78 -4.89
CA ASP A 273 -18.33 23.61 -4.06
C ASP A 273 -17.63 22.32 -4.54
N TRP A 274 -16.63 22.44 -5.40
CA TRP A 274 -15.99 21.30 -6.06
C TRP A 274 -15.19 20.42 -5.11
N MET A 275 -15.04 19.17 -5.54
CA MET A 275 -14.16 18.16 -4.94
C MET A 275 -13.02 17.86 -5.89
N PHE A 276 -11.79 17.85 -5.39
CA PHE A 276 -10.63 17.38 -6.11
C PHE A 276 -10.41 15.90 -5.79
N LEU A 277 -10.21 15.08 -6.82
CA LEU A 277 -10.05 13.65 -6.71
C LEU A 277 -8.73 13.22 -7.35
N GLY A 278 -8.04 12.33 -6.68
CA GLY A 278 -6.85 11.69 -7.23
C GLY A 278 -6.93 10.18 -7.13
N LEU A 279 -6.61 9.50 -8.22
CA LEU A 279 -6.54 8.05 -8.31
C LEU A 279 -5.12 7.63 -8.72
N VAL A 280 -4.47 6.82 -7.92
CA VAL A 280 -3.15 6.27 -8.24
C VAL A 280 -3.13 4.77 -7.96
N GLN A 281 -2.57 3.99 -8.88
CA GLN A 281 -2.42 2.54 -8.66
C GLN A 281 -1.55 2.28 -7.43
N ALA A 282 -2.07 1.44 -6.52
CA ALA A 282 -1.39 1.13 -5.26
C ALA A 282 0.00 0.50 -5.48
N ASP A 283 0.17 -0.28 -6.55
CA ASP A 283 1.44 -0.91 -6.88
C ASP A 283 2.52 0.13 -7.25
N ILE A 284 2.14 1.23 -7.90
CA ILE A 284 3.06 2.32 -8.28
C ILE A 284 3.50 3.09 -7.03
N VAL A 285 2.55 3.47 -6.20
CA VAL A 285 2.82 4.17 -4.93
C VAL A 285 3.70 3.33 -4.03
N ASN A 286 3.39 2.03 -3.92
CA ASN A 286 4.10 1.12 -3.04
C ASN A 286 5.41 0.58 -3.65
N ALA A 287 5.74 0.83 -4.92
CA ALA A 287 6.90 0.25 -5.60
C ALA A 287 8.23 0.56 -4.89
N SER A 288 8.42 1.79 -4.46
CA SER A 288 9.61 2.21 -3.70
C SER A 288 9.65 1.58 -2.30
N MET A 289 8.50 1.45 -1.65
CA MET A 289 8.35 0.85 -0.32
C MET A 289 8.47 -0.68 -0.36
N ASN A 290 8.00 -1.33 -1.43
CA ASN A 290 8.09 -2.77 -1.61
C ASN A 290 9.55 -3.27 -1.64
N SER A 291 10.49 -2.49 -2.15
CA SER A 291 11.91 -2.84 -2.15
C SER A 291 12.49 -2.86 -0.72
N LEU A 292 12.16 -1.88 0.10
CA LEU A 292 12.55 -1.80 1.51
C LEU A 292 11.87 -2.90 2.33
N GLN A 293 10.60 -3.15 2.11
CA GLN A 293 9.84 -4.20 2.77
C GLN A 293 10.42 -5.58 2.45
N ARG A 294 10.73 -5.86 1.16
CA ARG A 294 11.36 -7.12 0.73
C ARG A 294 12.73 -7.34 1.40
N SER A 295 13.57 -6.29 1.48
CA SER A 295 14.85 -6.33 2.16
C SER A 295 14.69 -6.60 3.65
N THR A 296 13.73 -5.98 4.31
CA THR A 296 13.42 -6.16 5.74
C THR A 296 12.92 -7.58 6.02
N ILE A 297 12.04 -8.13 5.16
CA ILE A 297 11.56 -9.51 5.25
C ILE A 297 12.72 -10.50 5.16
N LEU A 298 13.61 -10.32 4.18
CA LEU A 298 14.79 -11.16 4.00
C LEU A 298 15.72 -11.10 5.23
N LEU A 299 15.96 -9.91 5.76
CA LEU A 299 16.79 -9.72 6.94
C LEU A 299 16.19 -10.39 8.19
N VAL A 300 14.93 -10.18 8.47
CA VAL A 300 14.22 -10.83 9.60
C VAL A 300 14.20 -12.35 9.41
N GLY A 301 13.91 -12.84 8.21
CA GLY A 301 13.97 -14.26 7.88
C GLY A 301 15.35 -14.86 8.11
N ALA A 302 16.42 -14.18 7.68
CA ALA A 302 17.80 -14.61 7.91
C ALA A 302 18.14 -14.68 9.41
N VAL A 303 17.73 -13.70 10.20
CA VAL A 303 17.95 -13.69 11.67
C VAL A 303 17.23 -14.88 12.33
N VAL A 304 15.97 -15.15 11.96
CA VAL A 304 15.20 -16.29 12.48
C VAL A 304 15.87 -17.61 12.12
N LEU A 305 16.36 -17.77 10.89
CA LEU A 305 17.09 -18.96 10.46
C LEU A 305 18.41 -19.12 11.22
N CYS A 306 19.18 -18.06 11.45
CA CYS A 306 20.38 -18.09 12.25
C CYS A 306 20.10 -18.55 13.69
N ILE A 307 19.07 -18.01 14.33
CA ILE A 307 18.67 -18.42 15.69
C ILE A 307 18.28 -19.90 15.71
N ALA A 308 17.50 -20.36 14.75
CA ALA A 308 17.13 -21.77 14.64
C ALA A 308 18.36 -22.68 14.44
N ALA A 309 19.28 -22.33 13.59
CA ALA A 309 20.53 -23.05 13.36
C ALA A 309 21.41 -23.15 14.62
N LEU A 310 21.55 -22.04 15.37
CA LEU A 310 22.27 -22.02 16.64
C LEU A 310 21.62 -22.94 17.68
N LEU A 311 20.29 -22.92 17.78
CA LEU A 311 19.54 -23.79 18.71
C LEU A 311 19.69 -25.27 18.34
N ILE A 312 19.60 -25.62 17.07
CA ILE A 312 19.81 -26.98 16.56
C ILE A 312 21.26 -27.44 16.87
N SER A 313 22.25 -26.60 16.60
CA SER A 313 23.65 -26.87 16.90
C SER A 313 23.86 -27.13 18.40
N PHE A 314 23.27 -26.30 19.26
CA PHE A 314 23.32 -26.46 20.71
C PHE A 314 22.71 -27.80 21.18
N ILE A 315 21.58 -28.19 20.62
CA ILE A 315 20.91 -29.48 20.93
C ILE A 315 21.81 -30.66 20.52
N ILE A 316 22.39 -30.60 19.32
CA ILE A 316 23.31 -31.64 18.81
C ILE A 316 24.56 -31.77 19.69
N GLN A 317 25.21 -30.64 20.03
CA GLN A 317 26.38 -30.64 20.90
C GLN A 317 26.07 -31.26 22.26
N LYS A 318 24.93 -30.87 22.85
CA LYS A 318 24.51 -31.41 24.16
C LYS A 318 24.20 -32.91 24.08
N GLY A 319 23.63 -33.38 22.98
CA GLY A 319 23.44 -34.80 22.69
C GLY A 319 24.77 -35.55 22.64
N ARG A 320 25.75 -35.05 21.91
CA ARG A 320 27.11 -35.65 21.79
C ARG A 320 27.83 -35.73 23.13
N ILE A 321 27.76 -34.69 23.95
CA ILE A 321 28.39 -34.66 25.28
C ILE A 321 27.73 -35.72 26.18
N ASN A 322 26.43 -35.89 26.15
CA ASN A 322 25.73 -36.88 26.95
C ASN A 322 26.04 -38.31 26.52
N LEU A 323 26.21 -38.55 25.20
CA LEU A 323 26.66 -39.85 24.69
C LEU A 323 28.07 -40.18 25.14
N ARG A 324 29.02 -39.29 24.99
CA ARG A 324 30.40 -39.48 25.45
C ARG A 324 30.50 -39.77 26.95
N LYS A 325 29.70 -39.09 27.81
CA LYS A 325 29.65 -39.38 29.23
C LYS A 325 29.16 -40.79 29.51
N LYS A 326 28.20 -41.31 28.81
CA LYS A 326 27.70 -42.70 28.95
C LYS A 326 28.72 -43.71 28.49
N ASP A 327 29.39 -43.46 27.39
CA ASP A 327 30.44 -44.36 26.88
C ASP A 327 31.60 -44.46 27.87
N THR A 328 32.04 -43.30 28.46
CA THR A 328 33.07 -43.27 29.49
C THR A 328 32.65 -44.02 30.78
N GLU A 329 31.36 -43.89 31.20
CA GLU A 329 30.83 -44.60 32.37
C GLU A 329 30.82 -46.11 32.13
N ILE A 330 30.45 -46.56 30.94
CA ILE A 330 30.46 -47.98 30.56
C ILE A 330 31.91 -48.53 30.61
N LEU A 331 32.86 -47.86 29.94
CA LEU A 331 34.25 -48.26 29.92
C LEU A 331 34.85 -48.34 31.33
N TYR A 332 34.58 -47.34 32.20
CA TYR A 332 35.03 -47.36 33.58
C TYR A 332 34.43 -48.55 34.38
N ARG A 333 33.18 -48.89 34.16
CA ARG A 333 32.53 -50.02 34.81
C ARG A 333 33.13 -51.35 34.36
N ASP A 334 33.43 -51.49 33.04
CA ASP A 334 34.08 -52.66 32.50
C ASP A 334 35.49 -52.85 33.04
N GLU A 335 36.32 -51.77 33.11
CA GLU A 335 37.64 -51.81 33.68
C GLU A 335 37.62 -52.17 35.18
N LEU A 336 36.68 -51.59 35.93
CA LEU A 336 36.46 -51.91 37.33
C LEU A 336 36.12 -53.37 37.52
N PHE A 337 35.22 -53.89 36.69
CA PHE A 337 34.80 -55.29 36.72
C PHE A 337 35.95 -56.24 36.38
N GLN A 338 36.77 -55.91 35.40
CA GLN A 338 37.95 -56.72 35.05
C GLN A 338 38.99 -56.70 36.18
N LYS A 339 39.28 -55.55 36.80
CA LYS A 339 40.18 -55.45 37.95
C LYS A 339 39.71 -56.23 39.16
N LEU A 340 38.43 -56.18 39.43
CA LEU A 340 37.84 -56.96 40.53
C LEU A 340 37.95 -58.47 40.20
N SER A 341 37.59 -58.90 39.02
CA SER A 341 37.67 -60.31 38.60
C SER A 341 39.06 -60.89 38.62
N MET A 342 40.12 -60.10 38.40
CA MET A 342 41.53 -60.56 38.48
C MET A 342 42.06 -60.72 39.90
N ASN A 343 41.48 -60.04 40.88
CA ASN A 343 41.94 -60.00 42.25
C ASN A 343 41.14 -60.89 43.24
N VAL A 344 40.20 -61.70 42.72
CA VAL A 344 39.37 -62.62 43.49
C VAL A 344 39.86 -64.06 43.21
N ASP A 345 39.92 -64.89 44.20
CA ASP A 345 40.30 -66.31 44.11
C ASP A 345 39.18 -67.23 43.55
N ASP A 346 38.14 -66.61 42.91
CA ASP A 346 37.02 -67.33 42.24
C ASP A 346 36.99 -67.02 40.74
N VAL A 347 36.63 -67.96 39.93
CA VAL A 347 36.39 -67.81 38.49
C VAL A 347 34.95 -67.44 38.22
N PHE A 348 34.71 -66.32 37.56
CA PHE A 348 33.37 -65.89 37.15
C PHE A 348 33.08 -66.29 35.73
N LEU A 349 31.96 -66.96 35.54
CA LEU A 349 31.44 -67.39 34.23
C LEU A 349 30.03 -66.82 34.03
N MET A 350 29.80 -66.19 32.89
CA MET A 350 28.45 -65.82 32.46
C MET A 350 28.09 -66.61 31.19
N LEU A 351 26.99 -67.31 31.26
CA LEU A 351 26.52 -68.16 30.17
C LEU A 351 25.24 -67.63 29.57
N ASP A 352 25.12 -67.68 28.25
CA ASP A 352 23.85 -67.52 27.60
C ASP A 352 22.89 -68.66 27.98
N ALA A 353 21.76 -68.34 28.51
CA ALA A 353 20.77 -69.32 29.02
C ALA A 353 20.16 -70.22 27.91
N LYS A 354 20.26 -69.86 26.66
CA LYS A 354 19.69 -70.62 25.55
C LYS A 354 20.74 -71.47 24.82
N THR A 355 21.92 -70.87 24.62
CA THR A 355 23.00 -71.54 23.82
C THR A 355 24.02 -72.24 24.72
N TYR A 356 24.04 -71.94 26.02
CA TYR A 356 25.04 -72.42 26.98
C TYR A 356 26.49 -72.04 26.60
N GLN A 357 26.64 -71.05 25.74
CA GLN A 357 27.94 -70.51 25.43
C GLN A 357 28.42 -69.52 26.48
N ALA A 358 29.72 -69.46 26.73
CA ALA A 358 30.29 -68.51 27.68
C ALA A 358 30.40 -67.14 27.07
N ASP A 359 29.49 -66.24 27.46
CA ASP A 359 29.50 -64.81 27.09
C ASP A 359 30.66 -64.07 27.77
N TYR A 360 30.95 -64.47 29.03
CA TYR A 360 32.07 -63.91 29.77
C TYR A 360 32.78 -64.99 30.59
N VAL A 361 34.08 -64.93 30.58
CA VAL A 361 35.00 -65.76 31.41
C VAL A 361 35.98 -64.80 32.11
N SER A 362 36.11 -64.88 33.42
CA SER A 362 37.03 -63.99 34.15
C SER A 362 38.50 -64.23 33.73
N PRO A 363 39.30 -63.18 33.59
CA PRO A 363 40.69 -63.32 33.15
C PRO A 363 41.59 -64.13 34.06
N ASN A 364 41.21 -64.31 35.33
CA ASN A 364 41.94 -65.12 36.31
C ASN A 364 41.72 -66.63 36.17
N ALA A 365 40.86 -67.07 35.26
CA ALA A 365 40.55 -68.45 34.97
C ALA A 365 41.84 -69.26 34.59
N GLU A 366 42.71 -68.71 33.80
CA GLU A 366 43.96 -69.32 33.38
C GLU A 366 44.91 -69.48 34.55
N LYS A 367 44.98 -68.51 35.45
CA LYS A 367 45.80 -68.56 36.69
C LYS A 367 45.28 -69.57 37.68
N LEU A 368 43.95 -69.67 37.84
CA LEU A 368 43.32 -70.50 38.90
C LEU A 368 43.03 -71.94 38.46
N LEU A 369 42.64 -72.14 37.18
CA LEU A 369 42.22 -73.44 36.63
C LEU A 369 43.25 -74.03 35.69
N GLY A 370 44.29 -73.27 35.26
CA GLY A 370 45.27 -73.73 34.29
C GLY A 370 44.72 -73.87 32.84
N ILE A 371 43.52 -73.32 32.58
CA ILE A 371 42.81 -73.43 31.30
C ILE A 371 42.61 -72.02 30.74
N THR A 372 42.93 -71.83 29.45
CA THR A 372 42.81 -70.50 28.83
C THR A 372 41.36 -70.11 28.64
N VAL A 373 41.07 -68.79 28.68
CA VAL A 373 39.75 -68.18 28.46
C VAL A 373 39.13 -68.67 27.13
N GLU A 374 40.00 -68.82 26.08
CA GLU A 374 39.57 -69.31 24.77
C GLU A 374 39.12 -70.79 24.79
N GLN A 375 39.76 -71.61 25.58
CA GLN A 375 39.40 -73.04 25.75
C GLN A 375 38.05 -73.13 26.45
N ILE A 376 37.83 -72.39 27.53
CA ILE A 376 36.51 -72.35 28.21
C ILE A 376 35.40 -71.81 27.32
N ARG A 377 35.68 -70.84 26.53
CA ARG A 377 34.67 -70.30 25.55
C ARG A 377 34.32 -71.29 24.45
N ARG A 378 35.28 -72.15 24.00
CA ARG A 378 35.04 -73.19 23.01
C ARG A 378 34.18 -74.35 23.52
N ASP A 379 34.51 -74.83 24.69
CA ASP A 379 33.77 -75.91 25.32
C ASP A 379 33.83 -75.74 26.85
N ILE A 380 32.72 -75.49 27.48
CA ILE A 380 32.62 -75.24 28.91
C ILE A 380 32.81 -76.53 29.72
N ARG A 381 32.89 -77.72 29.09
CA ARG A 381 33.04 -79.05 29.75
C ARG A 381 34.52 -79.41 29.87
N VAL A 382 35.49 -78.53 29.59
CA VAL A 382 36.94 -78.80 29.68
C VAL A 382 37.46 -78.95 31.11
#